data_15c9ca5947ad7af9be88cf6a400cb78f
#
_entry.id   15c9ca5947ad7af9be88cf6a400cb78f
#
_cell.length_a   1.000
_cell.length_b   1.000
_cell.length_c   1.000
_cell.angle_alpha   90.00
_cell.angle_beta   90.00
_cell.angle_gamma   90.00
#
_symmetry.space_group_name_H-M   'P 1'
#
loop_
_entity.id
_entity.type
_entity.pdbx_description
1 polymer ?
#
loop_
_entity_poly.entity_id
_entity_poly.type
_entity_poly.pdbx_seq_one_letter_code
_entity_poly.pdbx_strand_id
1 'polypeptide(L)'
;EIDMPGHMQAALTAYPELGCTGGPYETATKFGVFKEVLCGGNPQTLQFAKDVVNELMDIFPDAPYIHIGGDECPKAEWMKCPKCQARIKALGIKGDKKHSAEAYLQSFIITHAEKFLNDKGRQIIGWDEILEGGLAPNSTVMSWRGESGGIEAAKQHHDVIMSPNTYLYFDYYQSKDVENEPEAIGGYLP
;
A
#
# COMPACT_ATOMS: atom_id res chain seq x y z
N GLU A 1 -8.21 5.94 6.22
CA GLU A 1 -7.13 5.16 5.59
C GLU A 1 -7.11 3.74 6.14
N ILE A 2 -6.86 2.80 5.28
CA ILE A 2 -6.59 1.40 5.61
C ILE A 2 -5.56 0.85 4.63
N ASP A 3 -4.36 0.56 5.11
CA ASP A 3 -3.26 0.12 4.25
C ASP A 3 -3.47 -1.29 3.72
N MET A 4 -3.23 -1.43 2.40
CA MET A 4 -3.22 -2.70 1.68
C MET A 4 -2.27 -2.61 0.47
N PRO A 5 -1.58 -3.70 0.12
CA PRO A 5 -1.46 -5.00 0.79
C PRO A 5 -0.32 -5.09 1.81
N GLY A 6 0.46 -4.02 2.01
CA GLY A 6 1.47 -3.87 3.05
C GLY A 6 0.83 -3.55 4.41
N HIS A 7 1.65 -3.43 5.46
CA HIS A 7 1.24 -3.05 6.82
C HIS A 7 0.10 -3.91 7.41
N MET A 8 -0.03 -5.15 6.98
CA MET A 8 -1.14 -6.05 7.29
C MET A 8 -0.79 -7.12 8.34
N GLN A 9 0.31 -6.96 9.10
CA GLN A 9 0.76 -8.00 10.02
C GLN A 9 -0.26 -8.30 11.12
N ALA A 10 -0.95 -7.29 11.65
CA ALA A 10 -2.02 -7.49 12.63
C ALA A 10 -3.21 -8.26 12.03
N ALA A 11 -3.62 -7.92 10.82
CA ALA A 11 -4.66 -8.66 10.10
C ALA A 11 -4.25 -10.11 9.82
N LEU A 12 -2.98 -10.35 9.45
CA LEU A 12 -2.45 -11.70 9.24
C LEU A 12 -2.35 -12.51 10.52
N THR A 13 -2.18 -11.87 11.67
CA THR A 13 -2.25 -12.56 12.96
C THR A 13 -3.64 -13.09 13.23
N ALA A 14 -4.68 -12.34 12.84
CA ALA A 14 -6.08 -12.75 12.98
C ALA A 14 -6.55 -13.70 11.87
N TYR A 15 -6.07 -13.52 10.64
CA TYR A 15 -6.45 -14.27 9.43
C TYR A 15 -5.20 -14.79 8.70
N PRO A 16 -4.49 -15.77 9.28
CA PRO A 16 -3.20 -16.22 8.76
C PRO A 16 -3.27 -16.82 7.35
N GLU A 17 -4.41 -17.34 6.95
CA GLU A 17 -4.65 -17.87 5.61
C GLU A 17 -4.55 -16.82 4.49
N LEU A 18 -4.66 -15.52 4.83
CA LEU A 18 -4.51 -14.43 3.88
C LEU A 18 -3.04 -14.15 3.51
N GLY A 19 -2.09 -14.68 4.28
CA GLY A 19 -0.66 -14.54 4.01
C GLY A 19 -0.11 -15.62 3.07
N CYS A 20 1.10 -15.39 2.60
CA CYS A 20 1.76 -16.32 1.66
C CYS A 20 2.07 -17.69 2.26
N THR A 21 2.45 -17.72 3.55
CA THR A 21 2.83 -18.96 4.26
C THR A 21 1.67 -19.63 4.98
N GLY A 22 0.56 -18.92 5.21
CA GLY A 22 -0.56 -19.41 6.03
C GLY A 22 -0.31 -19.33 7.53
N GLY A 23 0.74 -18.63 7.96
CA GLY A 23 1.07 -18.43 9.37
C GLY A 23 1.87 -19.57 10.02
N PRO A 24 2.00 -19.54 11.37
CA PRO A 24 1.48 -18.49 12.24
C PRO A 24 2.18 -17.14 12.04
N TYR A 25 1.48 -16.05 12.34
CA TYR A 25 2.03 -14.69 12.35
C TYR A 25 1.88 -14.08 13.73
N GLU A 26 2.79 -13.18 14.08
CA GLU A 26 2.75 -12.43 15.33
C GLU A 26 2.56 -10.94 15.04
N THR A 27 1.84 -10.26 15.92
CA THR A 27 1.66 -8.80 15.82
C THR A 27 3.00 -8.09 16.08
N ALA A 28 3.33 -7.11 15.26
CA ALA A 28 4.52 -6.30 15.45
C ALA A 28 4.44 -5.50 16.78
N THR A 29 5.56 -5.46 17.50
CA THR A 29 5.70 -4.70 18.75
C THR A 29 6.71 -3.57 18.64
N LYS A 30 7.15 -3.26 17.42
CA LYS A 30 8.10 -2.19 17.11
C LYS A 30 7.75 -1.56 15.76
N PHE A 31 8.25 -0.36 15.52
CA PHE A 31 8.16 0.26 14.20
C PHE A 31 8.98 -0.48 13.15
N GLY A 32 8.52 -0.43 11.91
CA GLY A 32 9.26 -0.98 10.78
C GLY A 32 8.38 -1.41 9.63
N VAL A 33 9.03 -1.71 8.52
CA VAL A 33 8.44 -2.33 7.35
C VAL A 33 8.60 -3.84 7.46
N PHE A 34 7.50 -4.57 7.50
CA PHE A 34 7.50 -6.02 7.70
C PHE A 34 7.25 -6.75 6.38
N LYS A 35 7.89 -7.91 6.23
CA LYS A 35 7.78 -8.73 5.02
C LYS A 35 6.45 -9.48 4.92
N GLU A 36 5.74 -9.60 6.02
CA GLU A 36 4.44 -10.26 6.12
C GLU A 36 3.36 -9.33 5.56
N VAL A 37 2.97 -9.58 4.33
CA VAL A 37 1.97 -8.83 3.59
C VAL A 37 0.85 -9.75 3.09
N LEU A 38 -0.29 -9.19 2.70
CA LEU A 38 -1.38 -9.98 2.10
C LEU A 38 -0.87 -10.74 0.88
N CYS A 39 -1.28 -11.99 0.73
CA CYS A 39 -0.87 -12.84 -0.39
C CYS A 39 -1.56 -12.39 -1.69
N GLY A 40 -0.79 -11.78 -2.60
CA GLY A 40 -1.31 -11.32 -3.90
C GLY A 40 -1.86 -12.44 -4.80
N GLY A 41 -1.46 -13.69 -4.55
CA GLY A 41 -1.95 -14.87 -5.27
C GLY A 41 -3.20 -15.51 -4.67
N ASN A 42 -3.58 -15.16 -3.43
CA ASN A 42 -4.75 -15.73 -2.78
C ASN A 42 -6.02 -15.00 -3.22
N PRO A 43 -7.03 -15.68 -3.78
CA PRO A 43 -8.29 -15.03 -4.15
C PRO A 43 -9.05 -14.45 -2.96
N GLN A 44 -8.88 -15.00 -1.76
CA GLN A 44 -9.47 -14.47 -0.52
C GLN A 44 -8.94 -13.09 -0.15
N THR A 45 -7.72 -12.73 -0.55
CA THR A 45 -7.17 -11.37 -0.36
C THR A 45 -8.03 -10.31 -1.02
N LEU A 46 -8.51 -10.55 -2.24
CA LEU A 46 -9.36 -9.61 -2.96
C LEU A 46 -10.76 -9.51 -2.32
N GLN A 47 -11.26 -10.62 -1.78
CA GLN A 47 -12.54 -10.61 -1.07
C GLN A 47 -12.41 -9.88 0.27
N PHE A 48 -11.35 -10.16 1.04
CA PHE A 48 -11.05 -9.47 2.29
C PHE A 48 -10.94 -7.95 2.09
N ALA A 49 -10.20 -7.51 1.05
CA ALA A 49 -10.09 -6.10 0.73
C ALA A 49 -11.48 -5.46 0.47
N LYS A 50 -12.36 -6.15 -0.25
CA LYS A 50 -13.73 -5.67 -0.50
C LYS A 50 -14.56 -5.59 0.77
N ASP A 51 -14.46 -6.58 1.64
CA ASP A 51 -15.23 -6.65 2.89
C ASP A 51 -14.81 -5.51 3.83
N VAL A 52 -13.50 -5.27 3.97
CA VAL A 52 -12.96 -4.14 4.76
C VAL A 52 -13.41 -2.79 4.20
N VAL A 53 -13.33 -2.61 2.89
CA VAL A 53 -13.72 -1.35 2.24
C VAL A 53 -15.24 -1.13 2.34
N ASN A 54 -16.06 -2.19 2.26
CA ASN A 54 -17.50 -2.08 2.51
C ASN A 54 -17.81 -1.58 3.92
N GLU A 55 -17.16 -2.16 4.92
CA GLU A 55 -17.36 -1.74 6.31
C GLU A 55 -16.93 -0.29 6.53
N LEU A 56 -15.83 0.14 5.91
CA LEU A 56 -15.42 1.55 5.94
C LEU A 56 -16.47 2.49 5.31
N MET A 57 -17.11 2.07 4.22
CA MET A 57 -18.17 2.88 3.60
C MET A 57 -19.41 2.96 4.48
N ASP A 58 -19.71 1.93 5.25
CA ASP A 58 -20.83 1.94 6.20
C ASP A 58 -20.53 2.86 7.40
N ILE A 59 -19.27 2.88 7.87
CA ILE A 59 -18.82 3.77 8.94
C ILE A 59 -18.73 5.24 8.48
N PHE A 60 -18.30 5.46 7.24
CA PHE A 60 -18.10 6.78 6.65
C PHE A 60 -18.96 6.95 5.37
N PRO A 61 -20.30 7.03 5.48
CA PRO A 61 -21.20 6.98 4.33
C PRO A 61 -21.03 8.16 3.37
N ASP A 62 -20.58 9.31 3.85
CA ASP A 62 -20.43 10.54 3.07
C ASP A 62 -19.00 10.75 2.52
N ALA A 63 -18.04 9.87 2.85
CA ALA A 63 -16.66 10.03 2.39
C ALA A 63 -16.56 9.73 0.88
N PRO A 64 -16.17 10.69 0.02
CA PRO A 64 -16.04 10.44 -1.41
C PRO A 64 -14.78 9.64 -1.75
N TYR A 65 -13.78 9.61 -0.86
CA TYR A 65 -12.52 8.93 -1.03
C TYR A 65 -12.28 7.90 0.06
N ILE A 66 -11.62 6.81 -0.30
CA ILE A 66 -11.01 5.86 0.64
C ILE A 66 -9.51 5.79 0.33
N HIS A 67 -8.69 6.08 1.32
CA HIS A 67 -7.24 5.90 1.19
C HIS A 67 -6.90 4.43 1.47
N ILE A 68 -6.27 3.78 0.51
CA ILE A 68 -5.98 2.34 0.54
C ILE A 68 -4.53 2.02 0.90
N GLY A 69 -3.71 3.02 1.24
CA GLY A 69 -2.29 2.87 1.50
C GLY A 69 -1.49 2.57 0.22
N GLY A 70 -1.00 1.37 0.09
CA GLY A 70 -0.21 0.91 -1.06
C GLY A 70 1.30 1.07 -0.87
N ASP A 71 1.71 1.71 0.22
CA ASP A 71 3.09 1.98 0.58
C ASP A 71 3.78 0.74 1.17
N GLU A 72 5.11 0.80 1.13
CA GLU A 72 6.02 -0.07 1.88
C GLU A 72 5.63 -1.56 1.87
N CYS A 73 5.18 -2.05 0.72
CA CYS A 73 4.81 -3.46 0.53
C CYS A 73 6.00 -4.27 -0.01
N PRO A 74 6.77 -5.00 0.84
CA PRO A 74 7.89 -5.81 0.38
C PRO A 74 7.42 -6.96 -0.52
N LYS A 75 8.16 -7.21 -1.59
CA LYS A 75 7.83 -8.23 -2.59
C LYS A 75 8.49 -9.59 -2.33
N ALA A 76 9.37 -9.67 -1.33
CA ALA A 76 10.21 -10.85 -1.10
C ALA A 76 9.41 -12.15 -0.86
N GLU A 77 8.29 -12.06 -0.15
CA GLU A 77 7.42 -13.23 0.07
C GLU A 77 6.65 -13.60 -1.21
N TRP A 78 6.21 -12.62 -2.00
CA TRP A 78 5.51 -12.87 -3.26
C TRP A 78 6.40 -13.56 -4.30
N MET A 79 7.69 -13.19 -4.34
CA MET A 79 8.68 -13.83 -5.23
C MET A 79 8.81 -15.33 -4.98
N LYS A 80 8.65 -15.77 -3.74
CA LYS A 80 8.78 -17.17 -3.33
C LYS A 80 7.44 -17.91 -3.26
N CYS A 81 6.32 -17.18 -3.24
CA CYS A 81 5.01 -17.76 -3.02
C CYS A 81 4.47 -18.41 -4.29
N PRO A 82 4.20 -19.74 -4.31
CA PRO A 82 3.65 -20.39 -5.49
C PRO A 82 2.32 -19.83 -5.97
N LYS A 83 1.46 -19.39 -5.04
CA LYS A 83 0.16 -18.75 -5.35
C LYS A 83 0.35 -17.42 -6.09
N CYS A 84 1.29 -16.56 -5.61
CA CYS A 84 1.61 -15.28 -6.26
C CYS A 84 2.19 -15.52 -7.65
N GLN A 85 3.15 -16.43 -7.79
CA GLN A 85 3.77 -16.74 -9.07
C GLN A 85 2.77 -17.38 -10.06
N ALA A 86 1.86 -18.23 -9.59
CA ALA A 86 0.79 -18.78 -10.41
C ALA A 86 -0.18 -17.67 -10.89
N ARG A 87 -0.52 -16.70 -10.04
CA ARG A 87 -1.36 -15.55 -10.40
C ARG A 87 -0.67 -14.67 -11.44
N ILE A 88 0.60 -14.32 -11.22
CA ILE A 88 1.43 -13.56 -12.16
C ILE A 88 1.41 -14.23 -13.53
N LYS A 89 1.65 -15.55 -13.56
CA LYS A 89 1.62 -16.33 -14.81
C LYS A 89 0.24 -16.34 -15.47
N ALA A 90 -0.81 -16.57 -14.69
CA ALA A 90 -2.19 -16.63 -15.21
C ALA A 90 -2.67 -15.30 -15.80
N LEU A 91 -2.21 -14.18 -15.23
CA LEU A 91 -2.52 -12.82 -15.71
C LEU A 91 -1.58 -12.38 -16.87
N GLY A 92 -0.56 -13.16 -17.20
CA GLY A 92 0.44 -12.78 -18.20
C GLY A 92 1.31 -11.60 -17.78
N ILE A 93 1.37 -11.32 -16.48
CA ILE A 93 2.16 -10.21 -15.92
C ILE A 93 3.65 -10.48 -16.16
N LYS A 94 4.35 -9.43 -16.60
CA LYS A 94 5.80 -9.43 -16.78
C LYS A 94 6.37 -8.18 -16.15
N GLY A 95 7.52 -8.33 -15.49
CA GLY A 95 8.32 -7.18 -15.09
C GLY A 95 8.95 -6.47 -16.29
N ASP A 96 9.41 -5.26 -16.07
CA ASP A 96 10.17 -4.48 -17.04
C ASP A 96 11.53 -4.05 -16.45
N LYS A 97 12.18 -3.06 -17.09
CA LYS A 97 13.49 -2.55 -16.64
C LYS A 97 13.42 -1.79 -15.32
N LYS A 98 12.23 -1.32 -14.91
CA LYS A 98 12.03 -0.47 -13.72
C LYS A 98 11.36 -1.23 -12.59
N HIS A 99 10.43 -2.12 -12.91
CA HIS A 99 9.55 -2.77 -11.94
C HIS A 99 9.52 -4.28 -12.13
N SER A 100 9.51 -5.01 -11.02
CA SER A 100 9.35 -6.46 -11.02
C SER A 100 7.92 -6.87 -11.37
N ALA A 101 7.72 -8.15 -11.71
CA ALA A 101 6.37 -8.69 -11.92
C ALA A 101 5.48 -8.57 -10.67
N GLU A 102 6.08 -8.60 -9.49
CA GLU A 102 5.39 -8.43 -8.22
C GLU A 102 4.88 -6.99 -8.01
N ALA A 103 5.57 -5.97 -8.53
CA ALA A 103 5.06 -4.60 -8.55
C ALA A 103 3.77 -4.51 -9.38
N TYR A 104 3.74 -5.16 -10.54
CA TYR A 104 2.54 -5.26 -11.37
C TYR A 104 1.44 -6.11 -10.72
N LEU A 105 1.79 -7.10 -9.91
CA LEU A 105 0.81 -7.84 -9.10
C LEU A 105 0.18 -6.93 -8.03
N GLN A 106 0.94 -6.02 -7.43
CA GLN A 106 0.38 -5.02 -6.51
C GLN A 106 -0.57 -4.06 -7.25
N SER A 107 -0.16 -3.56 -8.42
CA SER A 107 -1.03 -2.73 -9.27
C SER A 107 -2.34 -3.44 -9.62
N PHE A 108 -2.31 -4.74 -9.90
CA PHE A 108 -3.51 -5.54 -10.13
C PHE A 108 -4.45 -5.54 -8.90
N ILE A 109 -3.90 -5.69 -7.68
CA ILE A 109 -4.71 -5.67 -6.43
C ILE A 109 -5.35 -4.29 -6.24
N ILE A 110 -4.57 -3.22 -6.43
CA ILE A 110 -5.02 -1.83 -6.29
C ILE A 110 -6.11 -1.51 -7.31
N THR A 111 -5.92 -1.89 -8.57
CA THR A 111 -6.94 -1.71 -9.63
C THR A 111 -8.23 -2.47 -9.30
N HIS A 112 -8.13 -3.61 -8.63
CA HIS A 112 -9.30 -4.38 -8.21
C HIS A 112 -10.09 -3.68 -7.10
N ALA A 113 -9.38 -3.09 -6.14
CA ALA A 113 -9.98 -2.28 -5.07
C ALA A 113 -10.60 -0.99 -5.64
N GLU A 114 -9.88 -0.30 -6.53
CA GLU A 114 -10.39 0.90 -7.20
C GLU A 114 -11.68 0.62 -7.95
N LYS A 115 -11.68 -0.40 -8.81
CA LYS A 115 -12.88 -0.76 -9.58
C LYS A 115 -14.08 -1.00 -8.66
N PHE A 116 -13.88 -1.74 -7.58
CA PHE A 116 -14.94 -2.01 -6.61
C PHE A 116 -15.46 -0.72 -5.96
N LEU A 117 -14.58 0.21 -5.58
CA LEU A 117 -14.95 1.51 -5.01
C LEU A 117 -15.65 2.42 -6.02
N ASN A 118 -15.16 2.47 -7.25
CA ASN A 118 -15.78 3.24 -8.33
C ASN A 118 -17.20 2.75 -8.64
N ASP A 119 -17.43 1.44 -8.66
CA ASP A 119 -18.76 0.84 -8.81
C ASP A 119 -19.73 1.25 -7.67
N LYS A 120 -19.20 1.73 -6.55
CA LYS A 120 -19.93 2.28 -5.40
C LYS A 120 -19.94 3.82 -5.34
N GLY A 121 -19.45 4.50 -6.37
CA GLY A 121 -19.39 5.95 -6.43
C GLY A 121 -18.30 6.58 -5.56
N ARG A 122 -17.29 5.81 -5.16
CA ARG A 122 -16.13 6.26 -4.38
C ARG A 122 -14.87 6.24 -5.22
N GLN A 123 -13.87 7.01 -4.82
CA GLN A 123 -12.55 7.03 -5.43
C GLN A 123 -11.48 6.59 -4.44
N ILE A 124 -10.34 6.11 -4.95
CA ILE A 124 -9.20 5.77 -4.12
C ILE A 124 -8.18 6.90 -4.03
N ILE A 125 -7.52 6.96 -2.89
CA ILE A 125 -6.23 7.63 -2.71
C ILE A 125 -5.23 6.53 -2.34
N GLY A 126 -4.00 6.63 -2.81
CA GLY A 126 -2.91 5.77 -2.37
C GLY A 126 -1.60 6.54 -2.30
N TRP A 127 -0.68 6.05 -1.48
CA TRP A 127 0.68 6.58 -1.41
C TRP A 127 1.39 6.42 -2.76
N ASP A 128 2.45 7.18 -3.00
CA ASP A 128 3.07 7.25 -4.33
C ASP A 128 3.70 5.93 -4.83
N GLU A 129 3.79 4.90 -3.99
CA GLU A 129 4.14 3.54 -4.42
C GLU A 129 3.11 2.90 -5.35
N ILE A 130 1.87 3.41 -5.40
CA ILE A 130 0.88 2.91 -6.38
C ILE A 130 1.24 3.23 -7.83
N LEU A 131 2.20 4.13 -8.06
CA LEU A 131 2.82 4.35 -9.37
C LEU A 131 3.59 3.12 -9.89
N GLU A 132 4.08 2.29 -8.97
CA GLU A 132 4.91 1.13 -9.32
C GLU A 132 4.06 0.03 -9.97
N GLY A 133 4.33 -0.28 -11.24
CA GLY A 133 3.55 -1.24 -12.01
C GLY A 133 2.30 -0.67 -12.69
N GLY A 134 2.10 0.65 -12.63
CA GLY A 134 1.02 1.36 -13.31
C GLY A 134 -0.14 1.74 -12.41
N LEU A 135 -0.63 2.97 -12.62
CA LEU A 135 -1.76 3.51 -11.87
C LEU A 135 -3.09 2.89 -12.30
N ALA A 136 -3.96 2.68 -11.32
CA ALA A 136 -5.37 2.43 -11.57
C ALA A 136 -6.03 3.70 -12.16
N PRO A 137 -6.99 3.58 -13.11
CA PRO A 137 -7.40 4.68 -14.00
C PRO A 137 -7.87 5.98 -13.33
N ASN A 138 -8.52 5.89 -12.15
CA ASN A 138 -9.10 7.04 -11.45
C ASN A 138 -8.46 7.26 -10.07
N SER A 139 -7.27 6.70 -9.83
CA SER A 139 -6.59 6.85 -8.55
C SER A 139 -6.05 8.26 -8.34
N THR A 140 -6.14 8.74 -7.11
CA THR A 140 -5.43 9.93 -6.63
C THR A 140 -4.14 9.50 -5.96
N VAL A 141 -3.02 10.13 -6.27
CA VAL A 141 -1.71 9.80 -5.70
C VAL A 141 -1.34 10.76 -4.58
N MET A 142 -1.07 10.24 -3.39
CA MET A 142 -0.50 11.01 -2.29
C MET A 142 1.02 10.84 -2.29
N SER A 143 1.75 11.92 -2.63
CA SER A 143 3.20 11.91 -2.80
C SER A 143 3.90 12.23 -1.50
N TRP A 144 4.48 11.22 -0.83
CA TRP A 144 5.14 11.37 0.47
C TRP A 144 6.67 11.20 0.42
N ARG A 145 7.19 10.40 -0.50
CA ARG A 145 8.65 10.18 -0.66
C ARG A 145 9.38 11.36 -1.31
N GLY A 146 8.71 12.50 -1.43
CA GLY A 146 9.17 13.73 -2.05
C GLY A 146 8.17 14.22 -3.08
N GLU A 147 8.63 15.03 -4.03
CA GLU A 147 7.76 15.67 -5.04
C GLU A 147 7.66 14.84 -6.33
N SER A 148 8.60 13.94 -6.58
CA SER A 148 8.73 13.24 -7.87
C SER A 148 7.52 12.36 -8.19
N GLY A 149 6.96 11.68 -7.19
CA GLY A 149 5.76 10.85 -7.36
C GLY A 149 4.55 11.68 -7.80
N GLY A 150 4.34 12.82 -7.16
CA GLY A 150 3.27 13.75 -7.53
C GLY A 150 3.45 14.31 -8.94
N ILE A 151 4.66 14.70 -9.30
CA ILE A 151 4.98 15.18 -10.67
C ILE A 151 4.70 14.09 -11.71
N GLU A 152 5.08 12.86 -11.43
CA GLU A 152 4.87 11.73 -12.34
C GLU A 152 3.38 11.41 -12.51
N ALA A 153 2.60 11.40 -11.42
CA ALA A 153 1.16 11.20 -11.46
C ALA A 153 0.45 12.32 -12.22
N ALA A 154 0.81 13.58 -11.99
CA ALA A 154 0.25 14.73 -12.69
C ALA A 154 0.52 14.69 -14.21
N LYS A 155 1.70 14.22 -14.64
CA LYS A 155 2.01 14.00 -16.05
C LYS A 155 1.12 12.93 -16.69
N GLN A 156 0.61 12.00 -15.91
CA GLN A 156 -0.32 10.96 -16.34
C GLN A 156 -1.79 11.39 -16.17
N HIS A 157 -2.04 12.68 -15.85
CA HIS A 157 -3.37 13.28 -15.66
C HIS A 157 -4.15 12.72 -14.47
N HIS A 158 -3.45 12.27 -13.42
CA HIS A 158 -4.05 11.89 -12.15
C HIS A 158 -4.09 13.06 -11.18
N ASP A 159 -5.08 13.07 -10.30
CA ASP A 159 -5.12 13.97 -9.16
C ASP A 159 -4.01 13.63 -8.18
N VAL A 160 -3.47 14.66 -7.52
CA VAL A 160 -2.32 14.54 -6.63
C VAL A 160 -2.54 15.28 -5.32
N ILE A 161 -2.17 14.63 -4.23
CA ILE A 161 -2.03 15.25 -2.92
C ILE A 161 -0.53 15.29 -2.58
N MET A 162 0.00 16.50 -2.35
CA MET A 162 1.41 16.66 -2.00
C MET A 162 1.59 16.62 -0.49
N SER A 163 2.28 15.60 -0.01
CA SER A 163 2.66 15.42 1.41
C SER A 163 4.12 15.00 1.59
N PRO A 164 5.08 15.69 0.94
CA PRO A 164 6.48 15.27 0.98
C PRO A 164 7.00 15.27 2.42
N ASN A 165 7.55 14.15 2.84
CA ASN A 165 7.96 13.90 4.23
C ASN A 165 8.97 14.94 4.73
N THR A 166 9.90 15.38 3.89
CA THR A 166 10.90 16.39 4.23
C THR A 166 10.30 17.72 4.72
N TYR A 167 9.07 18.06 4.28
CA TYR A 167 8.46 19.36 4.58
C TYR A 167 7.23 19.25 5.48
N LEU A 168 6.50 18.14 5.42
CA LEU A 168 5.18 18.03 6.03
C LEU A 168 5.10 16.99 7.15
N TYR A 169 6.11 16.12 7.33
CA TYR A 169 6.16 15.20 8.45
C TYR A 169 6.77 15.88 9.67
N PHE A 170 6.24 15.59 10.86
CA PHE A 170 6.66 16.15 12.14
C PHE A 170 7.27 15.09 13.05
N ASP A 171 7.77 14.02 12.49
CA ASP A 171 8.32 12.86 13.19
C ASP A 171 9.85 12.88 13.27
N TYR A 172 10.46 14.04 13.04
CA TYR A 172 11.89 14.27 13.16
C TYR A 172 12.29 14.76 14.55
N TYR A 173 13.55 14.56 14.91
CA TYR A 173 14.14 15.23 16.07
C TYR A 173 14.03 16.75 15.95
N GLN A 174 13.73 17.41 17.06
CA GLN A 174 13.53 18.87 17.10
C GLN A 174 14.85 19.63 17.11
N SER A 175 15.96 18.99 17.54
CA SER A 175 17.31 19.55 17.55
C SER A 175 18.36 18.52 17.15
N LYS A 176 19.62 18.97 17.10
CA LYS A 176 20.77 18.07 16.85
C LYS A 176 21.26 17.35 18.11
N ASP A 177 20.74 17.71 19.28
CA ASP A 177 21.04 17.06 20.56
C ASP A 177 20.08 15.89 20.81
N VAL A 178 20.20 14.87 19.98
CA VAL A 178 19.30 13.70 19.95
C VAL A 178 19.32 12.88 21.25
N GLU A 179 20.39 13.00 22.07
CA GLU A 179 20.52 12.25 23.33
C GLU A 179 19.56 12.78 24.41
N ASN A 180 19.18 14.06 24.31
CA ASN A 180 18.31 14.74 25.25
C ASN A 180 16.89 14.96 24.76
N GLU A 181 16.55 14.40 23.60
CA GLU A 181 15.21 14.50 23.02
C GLU A 181 14.46 13.13 23.03
N PRO A 182 13.12 13.17 23.04
CA PRO A 182 12.35 11.96 22.79
C PRO A 182 12.72 11.32 21.46
N GLU A 183 12.68 9.99 21.39
CA GLU A 183 12.94 9.26 20.18
C GLU A 183 11.99 9.72 19.05
N ALA A 184 12.57 10.02 17.88
CA ALA A 184 11.83 10.42 16.71
C ALA A 184 11.89 9.33 15.63
N ILE A 185 10.74 8.93 15.08
CA ILE A 185 10.60 7.84 14.10
C ILE A 185 11.26 8.23 12.78
N GLY A 186 11.08 9.46 12.33
CA GLY A 186 11.67 10.00 11.10
C GLY A 186 13.17 10.31 11.21
N GLY A 187 13.75 10.19 12.41
CA GLY A 187 15.18 10.39 12.63
C GLY A 187 15.61 11.85 12.65
N TYR A 188 16.72 12.15 12.00
CA TYR A 188 17.35 13.47 12.03
C TYR A 188 16.54 14.54 11.30
N LEU A 189 16.74 15.79 11.70
CA LEU A 189 16.23 16.95 10.95
C LEU A 189 16.70 16.87 9.48
N PRO A 190 15.83 17.12 8.52
CA PRO A 190 16.17 17.12 7.11
C PRO A 190 17.14 18.25 6.72
#